data_5e4fa9320e86f69b8f6cf3ac82ac5008
#
_entry.id   5e4fa9320e86f69b8f6cf3ac82ac5008
#
_cell.length_a   1.000
_cell.length_b   1.000
_cell.length_c   1.000
_cell.angle_alpha   90.00
_cell.angle_beta   90.00
_cell.angle_gamma   90.00
#
_symmetry.space_group_name_H-M   'P 1'
#
loop_
_entity.id
_entity.type
_entity.pdbx_description
1 polymer ?
#
loop_
_entity_poly.entity_id
_entity_poly.type
_entity_poly.pdbx_seq_one_letter_code
_entity_poly.pdbx_strand_id
1 'polypeptide(L)'
;YLKRTQGYAPKVIGITGTNGKTTTTTLTTKMAAAAGLYAVAAGNIGPNAVAELSKAEAAGALPDIWVLELSSFQLDTTSSLKCVSAAVLNVTEDHLDWHGDMKAYAEAKGRIFKQDTVRVVNREDAETLRLAQGGPVRTFGGGEPVKAGEYGLARGADGLLWLSRLDEGASEPT
;
A
#
# COMPACT_ATOMS: atom_id res chain seq x y z
N TYR A 1 -9.59 -1.35 -16.64
CA TYR A 1 -10.78 -0.51 -16.41
C TYR A 1 -10.39 0.94 -16.15
N LEU A 2 -9.49 1.25 -15.23
CA LEU A 2 -9.09 2.64 -14.92
C LEU A 2 -8.52 3.46 -16.10
N LYS A 3 -8.25 2.83 -17.25
CA LYS A 3 -7.77 3.48 -18.48
C LYS A 3 -8.83 3.58 -19.58
N ARG A 4 -10.11 3.29 -19.30
CA ARG A 4 -11.17 3.30 -20.33
C ARG A 4 -11.52 4.71 -20.79
N THR A 5 -11.44 5.69 -19.90
CA THR A 5 -11.67 7.09 -20.26
C THR A 5 -10.41 7.65 -20.89
N GLN A 6 -10.53 8.14 -22.13
CA GLN A 6 -9.39 8.68 -22.88
C GLN A 6 -8.72 9.83 -22.11
N GLY A 7 -7.40 9.72 -21.91
CA GLY A 7 -6.61 10.72 -21.17
C GLY A 7 -6.66 10.58 -19.65
N TYR A 8 -7.45 9.67 -19.09
CA TYR A 8 -7.48 9.43 -17.63
C TYR A 8 -6.37 8.48 -17.20
N ALA A 9 -5.48 8.98 -16.38
CA ALA A 9 -4.34 8.23 -15.84
C ALA A 9 -4.18 8.49 -14.32
N PRO A 10 -5.10 7.95 -13.50
CA PRO A 10 -5.06 8.19 -12.05
C PRO A 10 -3.84 7.54 -11.41
N LYS A 11 -3.41 8.10 -10.29
CA LYS A 11 -2.49 7.42 -9.39
C LYS A 11 -3.21 6.27 -8.68
N VAL A 12 -2.53 5.16 -8.48
CA VAL A 12 -3.07 4.01 -7.74
C VAL A 12 -2.11 3.67 -6.62
N ILE A 13 -2.62 3.62 -5.39
CA ILE A 13 -1.95 3.05 -4.23
C ILE A 13 -2.60 1.70 -3.95
N GLY A 14 -1.80 0.63 -3.88
CA GLY A 14 -2.27 -0.70 -3.54
C GLY A 14 -1.91 -1.07 -2.10
N ILE A 15 -2.84 -1.66 -1.36
CA ILE A 15 -2.62 -2.08 0.02
C ILE A 15 -3.06 -3.52 0.19
N THR A 16 -2.13 -4.37 0.64
CA THR A 16 -2.40 -5.76 1.00
C THR A 16 -1.69 -6.13 2.31
N GLY A 17 -1.94 -7.31 2.80
CA GLY A 17 -1.42 -7.86 4.04
C GLY A 17 -2.38 -8.90 4.61
N THR A 18 -1.99 -9.63 5.62
CA THR A 18 -2.94 -10.47 6.35
C THR A 18 -3.87 -9.58 7.17
N ASN A 19 -3.33 -8.64 7.94
CA ASN A 19 -4.06 -7.75 8.84
C ASN A 19 -3.80 -6.27 8.53
N GLY A 20 -4.69 -5.38 9.01
CA GLY A 20 -4.51 -3.92 8.96
C GLY A 20 -4.87 -3.25 7.63
N LYS A 21 -5.24 -4.00 6.60
CA LYS A 21 -5.56 -3.48 5.26
C LYS A 21 -6.58 -2.35 5.28
N THR A 22 -7.74 -2.60 5.87
CA THR A 22 -8.88 -1.65 5.88
C THR A 22 -8.54 -0.35 6.60
N THR A 23 -7.88 -0.44 7.75
CA THR A 23 -7.44 0.74 8.52
C THR A 23 -6.45 1.56 7.70
N THR A 24 -5.44 0.90 7.13
CA THR A 24 -4.41 1.58 6.32
C THR A 24 -5.02 2.21 5.06
N THR A 25 -5.92 1.51 4.36
CA THR A 25 -6.63 2.03 3.18
C THR A 25 -7.43 3.29 3.53
N THR A 26 -8.18 3.23 4.63
CA THR A 26 -9.00 4.36 5.09
C THR A 26 -8.15 5.57 5.47
N LEU A 27 -7.07 5.35 6.23
CA LEU A 27 -6.16 6.43 6.63
C LEU A 27 -5.44 7.05 5.42
N THR A 28 -4.93 6.23 4.50
CA THR A 28 -4.27 6.70 3.28
C THR A 28 -5.21 7.55 2.43
N THR A 29 -6.47 7.13 2.28
CA THR A 29 -7.49 7.90 1.55
C THR A 29 -7.75 9.24 2.21
N LYS A 30 -7.92 9.27 3.55
CA LYS A 30 -8.11 10.52 4.31
C LYS A 30 -6.90 11.46 4.20
N MET A 31 -5.70 10.92 4.26
CA MET A 31 -4.46 11.72 4.10
C MET A 31 -4.38 12.32 2.69
N ALA A 32 -4.68 11.55 1.65
CA ALA A 32 -4.72 12.06 0.28
C ALA A 32 -5.77 13.17 0.12
N ALA A 33 -6.95 13.00 0.70
CA ALA A 33 -8.00 14.02 0.70
C ALA A 33 -7.58 15.29 1.46
N ALA A 34 -6.92 15.14 2.62
CA ALA A 34 -6.39 16.26 3.38
C ALA A 34 -5.27 17.02 2.62
N ALA A 35 -4.57 16.34 1.71
CA ALA A 35 -3.60 16.95 0.80
C ALA A 35 -4.24 17.60 -0.45
N GLY A 36 -5.58 17.70 -0.51
CA GLY A 36 -6.32 18.36 -1.60
C GLY A 36 -6.59 17.48 -2.82
N LEU A 37 -6.37 16.16 -2.74
CA LEU A 37 -6.64 15.23 -3.83
C LEU A 37 -8.07 14.65 -3.71
N TYR A 38 -8.74 14.48 -4.85
CA TYR A 38 -9.95 13.65 -4.89
C TYR A 38 -9.55 12.17 -4.83
N ALA A 39 -9.65 11.58 -3.64
CA ALA A 39 -9.21 10.22 -3.34
C ALA A 39 -10.42 9.29 -3.10
N VAL A 40 -10.37 8.10 -3.68
CA VAL A 40 -11.41 7.07 -3.51
C VAL A 40 -10.78 5.76 -3.03
N ALA A 41 -11.32 5.21 -1.95
CA ALA A 41 -11.02 3.87 -1.46
C ALA A 41 -11.94 2.86 -2.13
N ALA A 42 -11.39 1.73 -2.56
CA ALA A 42 -12.17 0.64 -3.16
C ALA A 42 -11.42 -0.71 -3.11
N GLY A 43 -12.05 -1.75 -3.59
CA GLY A 43 -11.43 -3.06 -3.74
C GLY A 43 -12.03 -4.13 -2.84
N ASN A 44 -11.21 -4.84 -2.07
CA ASN A 44 -11.65 -5.87 -1.12
C ASN A 44 -12.55 -5.32 0.01
N ILE A 45 -12.28 -4.08 0.40
CA ILE A 45 -13.25 -3.27 1.18
C ILE A 45 -14.29 -2.75 0.19
N GLY A 46 -15.58 -2.84 0.49
CA GLY A 46 -16.60 -2.14 -0.30
C GLY A 46 -16.39 -0.63 -0.27
N PRO A 47 -16.70 0.09 -1.33
CA PRO A 47 -17.39 -0.36 -2.54
C PRO A 47 -16.48 -0.99 -3.59
N ASN A 48 -17.11 -1.70 -4.54
CA ASN A 48 -16.43 -2.31 -5.67
C ASN A 48 -15.80 -1.22 -6.57
N ALA A 49 -14.52 -1.39 -6.92
CA ALA A 49 -13.78 -0.38 -7.70
C ALA A 49 -14.40 -0.07 -9.09
N VAL A 50 -15.01 -1.07 -9.74
CA VAL A 50 -15.68 -0.85 -11.04
C VAL A 50 -16.95 -0.03 -10.87
N ALA A 51 -17.73 -0.31 -9.82
CA ALA A 51 -18.95 0.46 -9.52
C ALA A 51 -18.63 1.91 -9.20
N GLU A 52 -17.58 2.16 -8.39
CA GLU A 52 -17.16 3.53 -8.06
C GLU A 52 -16.62 4.27 -9.29
N LEU A 53 -15.87 3.59 -10.18
CA LEU A 53 -15.44 4.20 -11.43
C LEU A 53 -16.64 4.59 -12.30
N SER A 54 -17.63 3.73 -12.44
CA SER A 54 -18.84 4.03 -13.24
C SER A 54 -19.64 5.21 -12.66
N LYS A 55 -19.71 5.33 -11.33
CA LYS A 55 -20.32 6.51 -10.68
C LYS A 55 -19.53 7.79 -10.95
N ALA A 56 -18.20 7.72 -10.83
CA ALA A 56 -17.32 8.85 -11.08
C ALA A 56 -17.39 9.33 -12.55
N GLU A 57 -17.45 8.41 -13.50
CA GLU A 57 -17.66 8.69 -14.93
C GLU A 57 -19.01 9.35 -15.16
N ALA A 58 -20.08 8.81 -14.59
CA ALA A 58 -21.44 9.37 -14.73
C ALA A 58 -21.56 10.78 -14.09
N ALA A 59 -20.83 11.04 -13.01
CA ALA A 59 -20.79 12.34 -12.35
C ALA A 59 -19.84 13.35 -13.05
N GLY A 60 -19.04 12.92 -14.04
CA GLY A 60 -18.01 13.76 -14.66
C GLY A 60 -16.88 14.17 -13.70
N ALA A 61 -16.71 13.45 -12.59
CA ALA A 61 -15.75 13.74 -11.54
C ALA A 61 -14.89 12.52 -11.27
N LEU A 62 -13.79 12.41 -12.00
CA LEU A 62 -12.86 11.27 -11.89
C LEU A 62 -11.84 11.49 -10.76
N PRO A 63 -11.56 10.48 -9.92
CA PRO A 63 -10.59 10.58 -8.84
C PRO A 63 -9.15 10.84 -9.34
N ASP A 64 -8.42 11.69 -8.62
CA ASP A 64 -6.98 11.87 -8.82
C ASP A 64 -6.19 10.63 -8.41
N ILE A 65 -6.67 9.95 -7.35
CA ILE A 65 -6.00 8.83 -6.76
C ILE A 65 -6.99 7.75 -6.27
N TRP A 66 -6.67 6.51 -6.59
CA TRP A 66 -7.34 5.32 -6.07
C TRP A 66 -6.50 4.67 -4.98
N VAL A 67 -7.09 4.39 -3.84
CA VAL A 67 -6.48 3.60 -2.77
C VAL A 67 -7.19 2.25 -2.73
N LEU A 68 -6.52 1.22 -3.23
CA LEU A 68 -7.12 -0.09 -3.43
C LEU A 68 -6.69 -1.06 -2.31
N GLU A 69 -7.66 -1.53 -1.54
CA GLU A 69 -7.47 -2.69 -0.68
C GLU A 69 -7.54 -3.96 -1.54
N LEU A 70 -6.52 -4.81 -1.46
CA LEU A 70 -6.39 -5.99 -2.29
C LEU A 70 -6.14 -7.24 -1.45
N SER A 71 -6.99 -8.26 -1.64
CA SER A 71 -6.78 -9.60 -1.06
C SER A 71 -5.74 -10.38 -1.87
N SER A 72 -5.21 -11.46 -1.28
CA SER A 72 -4.34 -12.40 -1.99
C SER A 72 -5.06 -13.06 -3.18
N PHE A 73 -6.35 -13.35 -3.05
CA PHE A 73 -7.18 -13.92 -4.14
C PHE A 73 -7.27 -12.98 -5.34
N GLN A 74 -7.52 -11.70 -5.10
CA GLN A 74 -7.57 -10.69 -6.17
C GLN A 74 -6.20 -10.51 -6.84
N LEU A 75 -5.13 -10.50 -6.06
CA LEU A 75 -3.77 -10.36 -6.57
C LEU A 75 -3.32 -11.58 -7.35
N ASP A 76 -3.76 -12.77 -6.97
CA ASP A 76 -3.44 -14.01 -7.67
C ASP A 76 -3.96 -14.01 -9.12
N THR A 77 -5.09 -13.38 -9.36
CA THR A 77 -5.73 -13.27 -10.68
C THR A 77 -5.45 -11.95 -11.39
N THR A 78 -4.69 -11.02 -10.77
CA THR A 78 -4.44 -9.69 -11.29
C THR A 78 -3.05 -9.58 -11.94
N SER A 79 -2.99 -9.27 -13.24
CA SER A 79 -1.73 -9.14 -13.99
C SER A 79 -1.39 -7.69 -14.39
N SER A 80 -2.38 -6.87 -14.73
CA SER A 80 -2.19 -5.56 -15.36
C SER A 80 -2.18 -4.37 -14.39
N LEU A 81 -2.39 -4.59 -13.09
CA LEU A 81 -2.39 -3.53 -12.09
C LEU A 81 -0.98 -2.92 -11.97
N LYS A 82 -0.91 -1.59 -12.07
CA LYS A 82 0.30 -0.81 -11.83
C LYS A 82 0.01 0.22 -10.77
N CYS A 83 0.66 0.09 -9.62
CA CYS A 83 0.58 1.04 -8.53
C CYS A 83 1.79 1.99 -8.56
N VAL A 84 1.58 3.29 -8.30
CA VAL A 84 2.69 4.23 -8.05
C VAL A 84 3.38 3.90 -6.73
N SER A 85 2.61 3.44 -5.75
CA SER A 85 3.11 2.87 -4.49
C SER A 85 2.23 1.71 -4.07
N ALA A 86 2.79 0.73 -3.39
CA ALA A 86 2.05 -0.38 -2.83
C ALA A 86 2.63 -0.83 -1.49
N ALA A 87 1.75 -1.23 -0.58
CA ALA A 87 2.12 -1.72 0.74
C ALA A 87 1.77 -3.20 0.90
N VAL A 88 2.73 -3.99 1.41
CA VAL A 88 2.49 -5.30 2.03
C VAL A 88 2.74 -5.15 3.52
N LEU A 89 1.65 -5.10 4.30
CA LEU A 89 1.71 -4.72 5.72
C LEU A 89 2.30 -5.81 6.60
N ASN A 90 1.93 -7.05 6.33
CA ASN A 90 2.39 -8.24 7.04
C ASN A 90 1.96 -9.50 6.27
N VAL A 91 2.67 -10.61 6.54
CA VAL A 91 2.35 -11.92 6.01
C VAL A 91 2.40 -12.93 7.16
N THR A 92 1.24 -13.25 7.73
CA THR A 92 1.07 -14.29 8.74
C THR A 92 0.17 -15.39 8.20
N GLU A 93 0.19 -16.55 8.80
CA GLU A 93 -0.59 -17.72 8.34
C GLU A 93 -2.07 -17.39 8.20
N ASP A 94 -2.59 -17.58 6.97
CA ASP A 94 -3.99 -17.42 6.61
C ASP A 94 -4.23 -18.02 5.21
N HIS A 95 -5.45 -18.47 4.93
CA HIS A 95 -5.88 -18.95 3.60
C HIS A 95 -4.99 -20.05 2.98
N LEU A 96 -4.36 -20.92 3.77
CA LEU A 96 -3.51 -22.01 3.27
C LEU A 96 -4.31 -23.09 2.57
N ASP A 97 -5.60 -23.23 2.88
CA ASP A 97 -6.56 -24.09 2.18
C ASP A 97 -6.70 -23.71 0.70
N TRP A 98 -6.52 -22.44 0.35
CA TRP A 98 -6.57 -21.94 -1.02
C TRP A 98 -5.18 -21.92 -1.69
N HIS A 99 -4.18 -21.36 -1.00
CA HIS A 99 -2.85 -21.13 -1.58
C HIS A 99 -1.91 -22.35 -1.49
N GLY A 100 -2.25 -23.34 -0.67
CA GLY A 100 -1.48 -24.56 -0.44
C GLY A 100 -0.39 -24.39 0.62
N ASP A 101 0.42 -23.31 0.56
CA ASP A 101 1.45 -23.03 1.55
C ASP A 101 1.70 -21.52 1.75
N MET A 102 2.47 -21.20 2.77
CA MET A 102 2.84 -19.82 3.13
C MET A 102 3.60 -19.10 2.03
N LYS A 103 4.43 -19.83 1.27
CA LYS A 103 5.22 -19.24 0.19
C LYS A 103 4.32 -18.77 -0.94
N ALA A 104 3.41 -19.62 -1.40
CA ALA A 104 2.44 -19.26 -2.44
C ALA A 104 1.52 -18.11 -2.00
N TYR A 105 1.08 -18.10 -0.74
CA TYR A 105 0.31 -17.01 -0.15
C TYR A 105 1.07 -15.68 -0.15
N ALA A 106 2.34 -15.69 0.29
CA ALA A 106 3.20 -14.52 0.27
C ALA A 106 3.45 -14.03 -1.17
N GLU A 107 3.75 -14.94 -2.10
CA GLU A 107 3.97 -14.61 -3.51
C GLU A 107 2.74 -14.01 -4.19
N ALA A 108 1.55 -14.50 -3.86
CA ALA A 108 0.31 -13.88 -4.33
C ALA A 108 0.20 -12.41 -3.90
N LYS A 109 0.53 -12.08 -2.63
CA LYS A 109 0.59 -10.68 -2.16
C LYS A 109 1.70 -9.89 -2.85
N GLY A 110 2.86 -10.49 -3.08
CA GLY A 110 4.00 -9.86 -3.74
C GLY A 110 3.72 -9.40 -5.17
N ARG A 111 2.71 -9.97 -5.83
CA ARG A 111 2.29 -9.56 -7.20
C ARG A 111 1.84 -8.10 -7.29
N ILE A 112 1.54 -7.46 -6.16
CA ILE A 112 1.21 -6.03 -6.10
C ILE A 112 2.40 -5.15 -6.51
N PHE A 113 3.63 -5.65 -6.33
CA PHE A 113 4.85 -4.94 -6.68
C PHE A 113 5.19 -5.13 -8.16
N LYS A 114 5.26 -4.05 -8.89
CA LYS A 114 5.77 -4.01 -10.27
C LYS A 114 7.09 -3.23 -10.30
N GLN A 115 7.76 -3.19 -11.44
CA GLN A 115 9.12 -2.66 -11.58
C GLN A 115 9.28 -1.25 -10.97
N ASP A 116 8.36 -0.34 -11.28
CA ASP A 116 8.44 1.08 -10.90
C ASP A 116 7.63 1.42 -9.63
N THR A 117 7.10 0.41 -8.95
CA THR A 117 6.28 0.61 -7.75
C THR A 117 7.16 0.92 -6.56
N VAL A 118 6.91 2.02 -5.85
CA VAL A 118 7.49 2.27 -4.52
C VAL A 118 6.90 1.25 -3.54
N ARG A 119 7.73 0.39 -2.99
CA ARG A 119 7.37 -0.74 -2.13
C ARG A 119 7.43 -0.34 -0.68
N VAL A 120 6.30 -0.38 0.00
CA VAL A 120 6.18 -0.06 1.42
C VAL A 120 6.00 -1.36 2.20
N VAL A 121 6.94 -1.69 3.08
CA VAL A 121 6.97 -2.98 3.76
C VAL A 121 7.35 -2.86 5.23
N ASN A 122 6.91 -3.82 6.01
CA ASN A 122 7.26 -3.93 7.42
C ASN A 122 8.68 -4.49 7.59
N ARG A 123 9.61 -3.71 8.19
CA ARG A 123 10.97 -4.17 8.42
C ARG A 123 11.10 -5.25 9.52
N GLU A 124 10.03 -5.46 10.28
CA GLU A 124 9.95 -6.47 11.34
C GLU A 124 9.36 -7.80 10.84
N ASP A 125 8.97 -7.87 9.56
CA ASP A 125 8.41 -9.05 8.89
C ASP A 125 9.32 -9.48 7.73
N ALA A 126 10.03 -10.59 7.90
CA ALA A 126 11.01 -11.09 6.94
C ALA A 126 10.39 -11.41 5.57
N GLU A 127 9.12 -11.85 5.52
CA GLU A 127 8.43 -12.15 4.27
C GLU A 127 8.14 -10.88 3.47
N THR A 128 7.71 -9.80 4.14
CA THR A 128 7.47 -8.53 3.43
C THR A 128 8.77 -7.96 2.86
N LEU A 129 9.89 -8.06 3.59
CA LEU A 129 11.22 -7.67 3.11
C LEU A 129 11.68 -8.52 1.93
N ARG A 130 11.45 -9.84 1.97
CA ARG A 130 11.75 -10.75 0.86
C ARG A 130 11.01 -10.36 -0.42
N LEU A 131 9.72 -10.02 -0.29
CA LEU A 131 8.87 -9.63 -1.41
C LEU A 131 9.26 -8.27 -2.00
N ALA A 132 9.90 -7.40 -1.23
CA ALA A 132 10.25 -6.05 -1.65
C ALA A 132 11.52 -5.95 -2.53
N GLN A 133 12.18 -7.04 -2.86
CA GLN A 133 13.41 -7.02 -3.64
C GLN A 133 13.20 -6.50 -5.08
N GLY A 134 14.19 -5.79 -5.63
CA GLY A 134 14.25 -5.38 -7.03
C GLY A 134 13.49 -4.08 -7.37
N GLY A 135 13.30 -3.16 -6.43
CA GLY A 135 12.69 -1.84 -6.67
C GLY A 135 12.92 -0.85 -5.54
N PRO A 136 12.41 0.38 -5.64
CA PRO A 136 12.53 1.36 -4.59
C PRO A 136 11.72 0.92 -3.35
N VAL A 137 12.37 0.91 -2.19
CA VAL A 137 11.77 0.42 -0.94
C VAL A 137 11.69 1.54 0.08
N ARG A 138 10.59 1.57 0.82
CA ARG A 138 10.39 2.29 2.07
C ARG A 138 9.94 1.29 3.12
N THR A 139 10.45 1.39 4.33
CA THR A 139 10.10 0.46 5.40
C THR A 139 9.41 1.18 6.55
N PHE A 140 8.57 0.46 7.27
CA PHE A 140 8.02 0.91 8.55
C PHE A 140 8.24 -0.17 9.62
N GLY A 141 8.21 0.25 10.89
CA GLY A 141 8.33 -0.63 12.04
C GLY A 141 8.13 0.12 13.34
N GLY A 142 8.11 -0.58 14.47
CA GLY A 142 7.90 -0.01 15.80
C GLY A 142 9.14 0.67 16.39
N GLY A 143 10.33 0.36 15.87
CA GLY A 143 11.59 0.97 16.32
C GLY A 143 11.93 2.26 15.60
N GLU A 144 12.97 2.94 16.09
CA GLU A 144 13.50 4.17 15.50
C GLU A 144 14.03 3.92 14.08
N PRO A 145 13.77 4.83 13.12
CA PRO A 145 14.36 4.74 11.78
C PRO A 145 15.87 5.00 11.85
N VAL A 146 16.66 4.12 11.22
CA VAL A 146 18.13 4.16 11.22
C VAL A 146 18.73 4.28 9.81
N LYS A 147 17.90 4.15 8.77
CA LYS A 147 18.30 4.28 7.37
C LYS A 147 17.36 5.20 6.62
N ALA A 148 17.86 5.88 5.62
CA ALA A 148 17.03 6.68 4.73
C ALA A 148 15.88 5.87 4.12
N GLY A 149 14.67 6.45 4.17
CA GLY A 149 13.45 5.79 3.71
C GLY A 149 12.77 4.88 4.74
N GLU A 150 13.25 4.85 5.97
CA GLU A 150 12.58 4.18 7.09
C GLU A 150 11.63 5.13 7.81
N TYR A 151 10.52 4.56 8.27
CA TYR A 151 9.50 5.19 9.12
C TYR A 151 9.37 4.38 10.41
N GLY A 152 9.19 5.05 11.53
CA GLY A 152 9.10 4.35 12.81
C GLY A 152 8.68 5.25 13.96
N LEU A 153 9.06 4.87 15.16
CA LEU A 153 8.80 5.61 16.39
C LEU A 153 10.12 6.02 17.04
N ALA A 154 10.33 7.30 17.23
CA ALA A 154 11.47 7.85 17.97
C ALA A 154 11.00 8.44 19.30
N ARG A 155 11.84 8.34 20.34
CA ARG A 155 11.53 8.91 21.65
C ARG A 155 12.01 10.37 21.68
N GLY A 156 11.07 11.28 21.87
CA GLY A 156 11.36 12.70 22.06
C GLY A 156 11.98 13.02 23.42
N ALA A 157 12.50 14.24 23.55
CA ALA A 157 13.06 14.75 24.82
C ALA A 157 12.01 14.81 25.95
N ASP A 158 10.72 14.86 25.61
CA ASP A 158 9.56 14.78 26.50
C ASP A 158 9.27 13.36 26.99
N GLY A 159 10.02 12.35 26.51
CA GLY A 159 9.84 10.95 26.81
C GLY A 159 8.71 10.27 26.04
N LEU A 160 7.97 10.99 25.19
CA LEU A 160 6.91 10.45 24.36
C LEU A 160 7.48 9.78 23.11
N LEU A 161 6.69 8.86 22.53
CA LEU A 161 6.99 8.26 21.23
C LEU A 161 6.31 9.08 20.14
N TRP A 162 7.11 9.49 19.16
CA TRP A 162 6.67 10.27 18.02
C TRP A 162 6.81 9.46 16.74
N LEU A 163 5.87 9.63 15.83
CA LEU A 163 6.04 9.13 14.46
C LEU A 163 7.23 9.86 13.82
N SER A 164 8.15 9.09 13.30
CA SER A 164 9.42 9.61 12.81
C SER A 164 9.81 8.95 11.49
N ARG A 165 10.60 9.66 10.70
CA ARG A 165 11.20 9.15 9.47
C ARG A 165 12.65 9.61 9.35
N LEU A 166 13.45 8.87 8.59
CA LEU A 166 14.78 9.30 8.19
C LEU A 166 14.81 9.56 6.69
N ASP A 167 15.01 10.82 6.32
CA ASP A 167 15.10 11.25 4.93
C ASP A 167 16.51 11.06 4.36
N GLU A 168 16.64 11.03 3.03
CA GLU A 168 17.93 10.95 2.36
C GLU A 168 18.79 12.19 2.69
N GLY A 169 20.01 11.95 3.14
CA GLY A 169 20.96 13.01 3.53
C GLY A 169 20.75 13.57 4.93
N ALA A 170 19.73 13.15 5.66
CA ALA A 170 19.56 13.50 7.07
C ALA A 170 20.44 12.60 7.96
N SER A 171 21.01 13.18 9.02
CA SER A 171 21.79 12.46 10.04
C SER A 171 20.93 11.96 11.19
N GLU A 172 19.74 12.55 11.37
CA GLU A 172 18.83 12.24 12.47
C GLU A 172 17.38 12.13 11.95
N PRO A 173 16.54 11.30 12.60
CA PRO A 173 15.12 11.20 12.30
C PRO A 173 14.36 12.50 12.59
N THR A 174 13.37 12.79 11.74
CA THR A 174 12.44 13.94 11.89
C THR A 174 11.02 13.46 12.10
#